data_960c125e9cb3bf7bdf28eddc4897decf
#
_entry.id   960c125e9cb3bf7bdf28eddc4897decf
#
_cell.length_a   1.000
_cell.length_b   1.000
_cell.length_c   1.000
_cell.angle_alpha   90.00
_cell.angle_beta   90.00
_cell.angle_gamma   90.00
#
_symmetry.space_group_name_H-M   'P 1'
#
loop_
_entity.id
_entity.type
_entity.pdbx_description
1 polymer ?
#
loop_
_entity_poly.entity_id
_entity_poly.type
_entity_poly.pdbx_seq_one_letter_code
_entity_poly.pdbx_strand_id
1 'polypeptide(L)'
;MEPGGCFAVYNMEFQLQIESVKIRGNSYHYSDTSNYVKEEFEGIYDTTAKSLHIEEQKVSVFRIPPDCIPCIKKYTLTFHTDGKEEQLRGSWTGKTMDGKSNCPPGTIVMTRILIPAFKPGVPPVLIERKLELVREIKVDTGNLRLDFYDNGIIDGDTISVYVNDMPVVSRRVLAARPITIFVRIDFTKPRQEMIMVGENLGSIPPNTALMIVNADDKRYQVYLTSDNKKNAMVRFIYEKPK
;
A
#
# COMPACT_ATOMS: atom_id res chain seq x y z
N MET A 1 -7.53 -5.41 -34.82
CA MET A 1 -7.05 -5.60 -33.41
C MET A 1 -8.28 -5.88 -32.56
N GLU A 2 -8.24 -6.88 -31.70
CA GLU A 2 -9.34 -7.12 -30.76
C GLU A 2 -9.44 -5.97 -29.76
N PRO A 3 -10.66 -5.54 -29.38
CA PRO A 3 -10.84 -4.49 -28.39
C PRO A 3 -10.12 -4.83 -27.07
N GLY A 4 -9.24 -3.96 -26.60
CA GLY A 4 -8.45 -4.15 -25.38
C GLY A 4 -7.15 -4.93 -25.55
N GLY A 5 -6.79 -5.36 -26.75
CA GLY A 5 -5.65 -6.24 -27.04
C GLY A 5 -4.48 -5.55 -27.73
N CYS A 6 -3.92 -4.48 -27.14
CA CYS A 6 -2.73 -3.80 -27.70
C CYS A 6 -1.44 -4.60 -27.55
N PHE A 7 -1.38 -5.47 -26.57
CA PHE A 7 -0.25 -6.34 -26.30
C PHE A 7 -0.73 -7.79 -26.20
N ALA A 8 0.04 -8.73 -26.72
CA ALA A 8 -0.27 -10.15 -26.65
C ALA A 8 -0.34 -10.65 -25.21
N VAL A 9 0.49 -10.05 -24.35
CA VAL A 9 0.53 -10.29 -22.89
C VAL A 9 0.71 -8.94 -22.21
N TYR A 10 -0.02 -8.70 -21.13
CA TYR A 10 0.18 -7.54 -20.27
C TYR A 10 0.02 -7.94 -18.81
N ASN A 11 0.67 -7.18 -17.94
CA ASN A 11 0.58 -7.33 -16.50
C ASN A 11 -0.51 -6.41 -15.95
N MET A 12 -1.04 -6.78 -14.81
CA MET A 12 -1.95 -5.92 -14.04
C MET A 12 -1.45 -5.74 -12.61
N GLU A 13 -1.58 -4.51 -12.12
CA GLU A 13 -1.35 -4.18 -10.72
C GLU A 13 -2.55 -3.39 -10.18
N PHE A 14 -3.09 -3.81 -9.03
CA PHE A 14 -4.08 -3.06 -8.27
C PHE A 14 -3.43 -2.46 -7.03
N GLN A 15 -3.59 -1.16 -6.86
CA GLN A 15 -3.27 -0.44 -5.63
C GLN A 15 -4.59 -0.02 -5.02
N LEU A 16 -5.07 -0.76 -4.02
CA LEU A 16 -6.39 -0.57 -3.45
C LEU A 16 -6.34 -0.23 -1.96
N GLN A 17 -7.31 0.55 -1.53
CA GLN A 17 -7.60 0.85 -0.12
C GLN A 17 -9.04 0.46 0.16
N ILE A 18 -9.25 -0.16 1.32
CA ILE A 18 -10.60 -0.52 1.81
C ILE A 18 -10.85 0.29 3.08
N GLU A 19 -11.85 1.18 3.02
CA GLU A 19 -12.31 1.96 4.16
C GLU A 19 -13.73 1.52 4.52
N SER A 20 -13.85 0.76 5.63
CA SER A 20 -15.10 0.07 5.97
C SER A 20 -15.50 -0.89 4.86
N VAL A 21 -16.51 -0.56 4.05
CA VAL A 21 -16.96 -1.34 2.89
C VAL A 21 -16.62 -0.68 1.55
N LYS A 22 -16.11 0.54 1.54
CA LYS A 22 -15.77 1.26 0.31
C LYS A 22 -14.37 0.89 -0.15
N ILE A 23 -14.24 0.63 -1.43
CA ILE A 23 -12.97 0.36 -2.10
C ILE A 23 -12.65 1.54 -3.01
N ARG A 24 -11.41 2.00 -2.99
CA ARG A 24 -10.87 2.97 -3.93
C ARG A 24 -9.46 2.59 -4.31
N GLY A 25 -9.03 3.00 -5.49
CA GLY A 25 -7.66 2.75 -5.91
C GLY A 25 -7.38 3.02 -7.37
N ASN A 26 -6.26 2.43 -7.81
CA ASN A 26 -5.82 2.52 -9.19
C ASN A 26 -5.49 1.12 -9.72
N SER A 27 -5.86 0.85 -10.95
CA SER A 27 -5.38 -0.27 -11.74
C SER A 27 -4.34 0.22 -12.75
N TYR A 28 -3.34 -0.62 -12.96
CA TYR A 28 -2.32 -0.43 -13.98
C TYR A 28 -2.35 -1.64 -14.90
N HIS A 29 -2.50 -1.39 -16.20
CA HIS A 29 -2.43 -2.39 -17.25
C HIS A 29 -1.18 -2.07 -18.08
N TYR A 30 -0.16 -2.92 -18.06
CA TYR A 30 1.14 -2.54 -18.59
C TYR A 30 1.90 -3.72 -19.24
N SER A 31 2.65 -3.42 -20.28
CA SER A 31 3.70 -4.32 -20.77
C SER A 31 5.00 -4.10 -20.01
N ASP A 32 5.30 -2.82 -19.71
CA ASP A 32 6.41 -2.35 -18.87
C ASP A 32 6.03 -1.01 -18.22
N THR A 33 6.92 -0.46 -17.38
CA THR A 33 6.66 0.79 -16.64
C THR A 33 6.64 2.06 -17.50
N SER A 34 7.00 1.97 -18.77
CA SER A 34 6.92 3.08 -19.75
C SER A 34 5.65 2.98 -20.61
N ASN A 35 5.12 1.76 -20.82
CA ASN A 35 3.97 1.46 -21.67
C ASN A 35 2.82 0.91 -20.82
N TYR A 36 1.94 1.79 -20.38
CA TYR A 36 0.84 1.45 -19.48
C TYR A 36 -0.38 2.34 -19.60
N VAL A 37 -1.50 1.82 -19.14
CA VAL A 37 -2.72 2.57 -18.85
C VAL A 37 -2.92 2.54 -17.34
N LYS A 38 -3.20 3.70 -16.76
CA LYS A 38 -3.63 3.83 -15.36
C LYS A 38 -5.09 4.24 -15.33
N GLU A 39 -5.88 3.50 -14.58
CA GLU A 39 -7.30 3.75 -14.40
C GLU A 39 -7.61 3.92 -12.92
N GLU A 40 -8.48 4.87 -12.60
CA GLU A 40 -9.03 5.02 -11.25
C GLU A 40 -10.22 4.10 -11.11
N PHE A 41 -10.39 3.47 -9.96
CA PHE A 41 -11.54 2.62 -9.68
C PHE A 41 -12.16 2.90 -8.31
N GLU A 42 -13.44 2.58 -8.21
CA GLU A 42 -14.18 2.52 -6.96
C GLU A 42 -14.87 1.16 -6.85
N GLY A 43 -15.30 0.81 -5.62
CA GLY A 43 -15.99 -0.44 -5.41
C GLY A 43 -16.54 -0.62 -4.00
N ILE A 44 -17.10 -1.80 -3.78
CA ILE A 44 -17.68 -2.19 -2.51
C ILE A 44 -17.10 -3.55 -2.10
N TYR A 45 -16.75 -3.67 -0.83
CA TYR A 45 -16.40 -4.94 -0.20
C TYR A 45 -17.63 -5.51 0.52
N ASP A 46 -18.14 -6.63 0.04
CA ASP A 46 -19.15 -7.41 0.74
C ASP A 46 -18.47 -8.25 1.83
N THR A 47 -18.67 -7.87 3.09
CA THR A 47 -18.07 -8.53 4.24
C THR A 47 -18.63 -9.91 4.50
N THR A 48 -19.87 -10.18 4.05
CA THR A 48 -20.55 -11.46 4.22
C THR A 48 -20.06 -12.47 3.19
N ALA A 49 -20.07 -12.08 1.93
CA ALA A 49 -19.58 -12.91 0.83
C ALA A 49 -18.06 -12.89 0.68
N LYS A 50 -17.35 -12.01 1.42
CA LYS A 50 -15.90 -11.75 1.30
C LYS A 50 -15.49 -11.47 -0.15
N SER A 51 -16.35 -10.73 -0.87
CA SER A 51 -16.16 -10.41 -2.27
C SER A 51 -15.97 -8.91 -2.49
N LEU A 52 -15.16 -8.57 -3.48
CA LEU A 52 -14.91 -7.21 -3.93
C LEU A 52 -15.61 -7.00 -5.26
N HIS A 53 -16.45 -5.98 -5.35
CA HIS A 53 -17.04 -5.50 -6.58
C HIS A 53 -16.39 -4.18 -6.93
N ILE A 54 -15.56 -4.18 -7.96
CA ILE A 54 -14.72 -3.03 -8.37
C ILE A 54 -15.12 -2.61 -9.77
N GLU A 55 -15.24 -1.31 -9.99
CA GLU A 55 -15.51 -0.71 -11.29
C GLU A 55 -14.49 0.37 -11.61
N GLU A 56 -13.76 0.19 -12.71
CA GLU A 56 -12.89 1.23 -13.27
C GLU A 56 -13.75 2.38 -13.79
N GLN A 57 -13.34 3.63 -13.48
CA GLN A 57 -14.16 4.82 -13.77
C GLN A 57 -13.61 5.59 -14.96
N LYS A 58 -12.32 5.88 -14.94
CA LYS A 58 -11.66 6.67 -15.97
C LYS A 58 -10.19 6.32 -16.12
N VAL A 59 -9.70 6.50 -17.34
CA VAL A 59 -8.27 6.47 -17.63
C VAL A 59 -7.65 7.80 -17.19
N SER A 60 -6.70 7.74 -16.25
CA SER A 60 -5.97 8.90 -15.75
C SER A 60 -4.58 9.06 -16.37
N VAL A 61 -4.00 7.97 -16.88
CA VAL A 61 -2.75 7.99 -17.67
C VAL A 61 -2.89 7.03 -18.85
N PHE A 62 -2.53 7.52 -20.03
CA PHE A 62 -2.55 6.75 -21.28
C PHE A 62 -1.16 6.80 -21.93
N ARG A 63 -0.39 5.74 -21.79
CA ARG A 63 0.96 5.59 -22.36
C ARG A 63 1.07 4.28 -23.13
N ILE A 64 0.22 4.13 -24.14
CA ILE A 64 0.21 3.01 -25.08
C ILE A 64 0.03 3.57 -26.49
N PRO A 65 0.29 2.81 -27.57
CA PRO A 65 0.08 3.27 -28.92
C PRO A 65 -1.31 3.87 -29.15
N PRO A 66 -1.45 4.98 -29.90
CA PRO A 66 -2.71 5.73 -30.02
C PRO A 66 -3.83 4.98 -30.74
N ASP A 67 -3.49 3.92 -31.46
CA ASP A 67 -4.43 3.00 -32.10
C ASP A 67 -4.97 1.91 -31.16
N CYS A 68 -4.49 1.90 -29.91
CA CYS A 68 -4.94 1.00 -28.87
C CYS A 68 -6.14 1.59 -28.13
N ILE A 69 -7.17 0.79 -27.89
CA ILE A 69 -8.36 1.20 -27.15
C ILE A 69 -8.43 0.39 -25.84
N PRO A 70 -8.21 1.02 -24.67
CA PRO A 70 -8.33 0.34 -23.38
C PRO A 70 -9.74 -0.16 -23.10
N CYS A 71 -9.84 -1.18 -22.26
CA CYS A 71 -11.09 -1.68 -21.71
C CYS A 71 -11.27 -1.18 -20.29
N ILE A 72 -12.35 -0.45 -20.04
CA ILE A 72 -12.83 -0.11 -18.70
C ILE A 72 -13.56 -1.33 -18.13
N LYS A 73 -13.09 -1.84 -17.02
CA LYS A 73 -13.50 -3.16 -16.53
C LYS A 73 -14.27 -3.07 -15.22
N LYS A 74 -15.15 -4.07 -15.02
CA LYS A 74 -15.84 -4.36 -13.77
C LYS A 74 -15.41 -5.73 -13.30
N TYR A 75 -15.01 -5.82 -12.04
CA TYR A 75 -14.49 -7.03 -11.44
C TYR A 75 -15.38 -7.52 -10.32
N THR A 76 -15.52 -8.83 -10.23
CA THR A 76 -16.07 -9.53 -9.06
C THR A 76 -15.01 -10.50 -8.58
N LEU A 77 -14.40 -10.18 -7.43
CA LEU A 77 -13.24 -10.89 -6.91
C LEU A 77 -13.53 -11.42 -5.52
N THR A 78 -12.93 -12.56 -5.17
CA THR A 78 -12.98 -13.14 -3.84
C THR A 78 -11.58 -13.29 -3.27
N PHE A 79 -11.48 -13.20 -1.94
CA PHE A 79 -10.23 -13.38 -1.22
C PHE A 79 -9.93 -14.87 -1.03
N HIS A 80 -8.71 -15.27 -1.36
CA HIS A 80 -8.20 -16.62 -1.17
C HIS A 80 -6.84 -16.57 -0.50
N THR A 81 -6.57 -17.54 0.37
CA THR A 81 -5.24 -17.75 0.94
C THR A 81 -4.77 -19.13 0.48
N ASP A 82 -3.65 -19.17 -0.20
CA ASP A 82 -2.98 -20.40 -0.64
C ASP A 82 -1.60 -20.48 0.02
N GLY A 83 -1.53 -21.27 1.09
CA GLY A 83 -0.35 -21.32 1.94
C GLY A 83 -0.02 -19.97 2.57
N LYS A 84 1.06 -19.33 2.13
CA LYS A 84 1.49 -17.99 2.57
C LYS A 84 1.08 -16.87 1.61
N GLU A 85 0.50 -17.22 0.47
CA GLU A 85 0.11 -16.26 -0.57
C GLU A 85 -1.33 -15.80 -0.35
N GLU A 86 -1.53 -14.49 -0.37
CA GLU A 86 -2.85 -13.87 -0.39
C GLU A 86 -3.20 -13.54 -1.85
N GLN A 87 -4.36 -13.99 -2.29
CA GLN A 87 -4.81 -13.85 -3.67
C GLN A 87 -6.22 -13.28 -3.76
N LEU A 88 -6.47 -12.53 -4.83
CA LEU A 88 -7.80 -12.18 -5.31
C LEU A 88 -8.07 -12.98 -6.59
N ARG A 89 -9.18 -13.73 -6.61
CA ARG A 89 -9.59 -14.54 -7.75
C ARG A 89 -11.00 -14.19 -8.17
N GLY A 90 -11.27 -14.19 -9.46
CA GLY A 90 -12.61 -13.92 -9.95
C GLY A 90 -12.70 -13.68 -11.44
N SER A 91 -13.70 -12.93 -11.82
CA SER A 91 -14.00 -12.61 -13.23
C SER A 91 -14.12 -11.12 -13.45
N TRP A 92 -14.01 -10.72 -14.69
CA TRP A 92 -14.23 -9.36 -15.14
C TRP A 92 -15.04 -9.32 -16.43
N THR A 93 -15.73 -8.22 -16.61
CA THR A 93 -16.37 -7.81 -17.87
C THR A 93 -15.90 -6.39 -18.16
N GLY A 94 -16.07 -5.91 -19.39
CA GLY A 94 -15.65 -4.55 -19.70
C GLY A 94 -16.24 -4.03 -21.01
N LYS A 95 -16.06 -2.71 -21.19
CA LYS A 95 -16.36 -2.01 -22.44
C LYS A 95 -15.13 -1.23 -22.87
N THR A 96 -14.99 -1.03 -24.17
CA THR A 96 -13.97 -0.11 -24.68
C THR A 96 -14.14 1.28 -24.08
N MET A 97 -13.04 2.01 -23.89
CA MET A 97 -13.03 3.36 -23.29
C MET A 97 -14.00 4.32 -24.00
N ASP A 98 -14.21 4.15 -25.32
CA ASP A 98 -15.18 4.92 -26.10
C ASP A 98 -16.64 4.43 -25.97
N GLY A 99 -16.86 3.35 -25.19
CA GLY A 99 -18.17 2.75 -24.90
C GLY A 99 -18.83 2.02 -26.08
N LYS A 100 -18.18 1.93 -27.24
CA LYS A 100 -18.81 1.40 -28.48
C LYS A 100 -18.85 -0.11 -28.55
N SER A 101 -17.94 -0.80 -27.90
CA SER A 101 -17.82 -2.27 -27.97
C SER A 101 -17.68 -2.90 -26.61
N ASN A 102 -18.14 -4.14 -26.46
CA ASN A 102 -17.84 -4.94 -25.30
C ASN A 102 -16.43 -5.55 -25.47
N CYS A 103 -15.68 -5.59 -24.38
CA CYS A 103 -14.46 -6.38 -24.34
C CYS A 103 -14.78 -7.83 -23.99
N PRO A 104 -14.04 -8.81 -24.53
CA PRO A 104 -14.19 -10.21 -24.14
C PRO A 104 -14.06 -10.35 -22.61
N PRO A 105 -15.03 -11.00 -21.96
CA PRO A 105 -14.92 -11.24 -20.51
C PRO A 105 -13.80 -12.21 -20.22
N GLY A 106 -13.28 -12.16 -18.96
CA GLY A 106 -12.19 -13.04 -18.56
C GLY A 106 -12.22 -13.39 -17.09
N THR A 107 -11.32 -14.28 -16.72
CA THR A 107 -11.00 -14.60 -15.33
C THR A 107 -9.65 -14.04 -14.96
N ILE A 108 -9.45 -13.81 -13.65
CA ILE A 108 -8.22 -13.22 -13.14
C ILE A 108 -7.83 -13.85 -11.81
N VAL A 109 -6.53 -14.03 -11.62
CA VAL A 109 -5.90 -14.36 -10.34
C VAL A 109 -4.81 -13.32 -10.11
N MET A 110 -4.90 -12.61 -9.00
CA MET A 110 -3.91 -11.62 -8.58
C MET A 110 -3.31 -12.07 -7.25
N THR A 111 -1.99 -12.07 -7.16
CA THR A 111 -1.27 -12.37 -5.92
C THR A 111 -0.79 -11.07 -5.29
N ARG A 112 -0.87 -10.98 -3.97
CA ARG A 112 -0.34 -9.82 -3.23
C ARG A 112 1.15 -9.70 -3.43
N ILE A 113 1.59 -8.53 -3.85
CA ILE A 113 3.01 -8.20 -4.02
C ILE A 113 3.45 -7.24 -2.91
N LEU A 114 4.71 -7.35 -2.50
CA LEU A 114 5.32 -6.46 -1.50
C LEU A 114 6.00 -5.24 -2.14
N ILE A 115 6.40 -5.38 -3.40
CA ILE A 115 7.09 -4.34 -4.16
C ILE A 115 6.28 -4.05 -5.41
N PRO A 116 5.57 -2.91 -5.47
CA PRO A 116 4.80 -2.54 -6.64
C PRO A 116 5.69 -2.11 -7.80
N ALA A 117 5.24 -2.32 -9.03
CA ALA A 117 5.89 -1.84 -10.24
C ALA A 117 5.74 -0.32 -10.41
N PHE A 118 4.61 0.22 -9.93
CA PHE A 118 4.33 1.65 -9.96
C PHE A 118 4.35 2.23 -8.55
N LYS A 119 5.07 3.35 -8.38
CA LYS A 119 5.07 4.04 -7.08
C LYS A 119 3.64 4.51 -6.76
N PRO A 120 3.03 4.09 -5.64
CA PRO A 120 1.74 4.60 -5.22
C PRO A 120 1.79 6.12 -5.05
N GLY A 121 0.66 6.78 -5.29
CA GLY A 121 0.53 8.18 -4.91
C GLY A 121 0.75 8.34 -3.40
N VAL A 122 1.31 9.48 -2.99
CA VAL A 122 1.47 9.77 -1.56
C VAL A 122 0.09 9.82 -0.92
N PRO A 123 -0.19 9.02 0.11
CA PRO A 123 -1.48 9.03 0.77
C PRO A 123 -1.84 10.42 1.31
N PRO A 124 -3.10 10.87 1.19
CA PRO A 124 -3.53 12.19 1.68
C PRO A 124 -3.11 12.46 3.12
N VAL A 125 -3.22 11.49 4.00
CA VAL A 125 -2.83 11.60 5.41
C VAL A 125 -1.35 11.94 5.62
N LEU A 126 -0.48 11.67 4.67
CA LEU A 126 0.95 12.06 4.71
C LEU A 126 1.18 13.47 4.15
N ILE A 127 0.24 14.00 3.38
CA ILE A 127 0.29 15.36 2.83
C ILE A 127 -0.40 16.36 3.75
N GLU A 128 -1.54 16.00 4.30
CA GLU A 128 -2.41 16.87 5.10
C GLU A 128 -1.90 17.09 6.52
N ARG A 129 -1.19 16.08 7.08
CA ARG A 129 -0.63 16.17 8.43
C ARG A 129 0.85 16.53 8.38
N LYS A 130 1.29 17.38 9.31
CA LYS A 130 2.71 17.71 9.46
C LYS A 130 3.53 16.46 9.78
N LEU A 131 4.61 16.22 9.04
CA LEU A 131 5.59 15.19 9.38
C LEU A 131 6.56 15.73 10.41
N GLU A 132 6.56 15.13 11.60
CA GLU A 132 7.48 15.48 12.69
C GLU A 132 8.61 14.47 12.75
N LEU A 133 9.83 14.90 12.42
CA LEU A 133 11.03 14.08 12.55
C LEU A 133 11.34 13.90 14.03
N VAL A 134 11.01 12.73 14.57
CA VAL A 134 11.25 12.37 15.98
C VAL A 134 12.71 11.99 16.20
N ARG A 135 13.29 11.23 15.27
CA ARG A 135 14.68 10.75 15.39
C ARG A 135 15.28 10.42 14.04
N GLU A 136 16.59 10.68 13.91
CA GLU A 136 17.43 10.13 12.86
C GLU A 136 18.35 9.07 13.48
N ILE A 137 18.41 7.88 12.89
CA ILE A 137 19.19 6.72 13.38
C ILE A 137 20.14 6.31 12.26
N LYS A 138 21.44 6.35 12.56
CA LYS A 138 22.51 5.90 11.68
C LYS A 138 22.77 4.43 11.94
N VAL A 139 22.83 3.64 10.87
CA VAL A 139 22.98 2.20 10.92
C VAL A 139 24.01 1.73 9.91
N ASP A 140 24.72 0.68 10.26
CA ASP A 140 25.77 0.04 9.46
C ASP A 140 25.37 -1.37 8.98
N THR A 141 24.12 -1.76 9.22
CA THR A 141 23.52 -3.03 8.80
C THR A 141 22.50 -2.86 7.71
N GLY A 142 22.27 -3.92 6.92
CA GLY A 142 21.33 -3.93 5.82
C GLY A 142 19.88 -4.25 6.19
N ASN A 143 19.61 -4.82 7.38
CA ASN A 143 18.29 -5.26 7.77
C ASN A 143 17.93 -4.71 9.16
N LEU A 144 16.84 -3.95 9.19
CA LEU A 144 16.28 -3.40 10.43
C LEU A 144 15.00 -4.15 10.75
N ARG A 145 14.85 -4.58 12.00
CA ARG A 145 13.58 -5.05 12.53
C ARG A 145 12.99 -3.96 13.41
N LEU A 146 11.75 -3.56 13.10
CA LEU A 146 11.01 -2.55 13.84
C LEU A 146 9.82 -3.21 14.51
N ASP A 147 9.75 -3.14 15.83
CA ASP A 147 8.69 -3.70 16.64
C ASP A 147 7.90 -2.55 17.29
N PHE A 148 6.60 -2.46 16.99
CA PHE A 148 5.72 -1.43 17.54
C PHE A 148 4.85 -2.01 18.65
N TYR A 149 4.84 -1.35 19.79
CA TYR A 149 4.06 -1.67 20.97
C TYR A 149 3.19 -0.51 21.37
N ASP A 150 2.14 -0.77 22.13
CA ASP A 150 1.47 0.27 22.88
C ASP A 150 2.42 0.88 23.92
N ASN A 151 2.36 2.21 24.11
CA ASN A 151 3.30 2.93 24.98
C ASN A 151 2.73 3.17 26.39
N GLY A 152 2.16 2.18 27.00
CA GLY A 152 1.67 2.30 28.39
C GLY A 152 0.36 1.56 28.61
N ILE A 153 -0.74 2.28 28.73
CA ILE A 153 -2.07 1.69 28.90
C ILE A 153 -2.61 1.31 27.54
N ILE A 154 -2.92 0.03 27.35
CA ILE A 154 -3.55 -0.45 26.11
C ILE A 154 -4.97 0.14 26.05
N ASP A 155 -5.13 1.17 25.22
CA ASP A 155 -6.34 1.98 25.15
C ASP A 155 -7.03 1.95 23.77
N GLY A 156 -6.57 1.04 22.90
CA GLY A 156 -7.13 0.82 21.58
C GLY A 156 -6.51 1.68 20.47
N ASP A 157 -5.31 2.22 20.71
CA ASP A 157 -4.53 2.92 19.70
C ASP A 157 -4.37 2.07 18.44
N THR A 158 -4.77 2.63 17.31
CA THR A 158 -4.70 1.99 15.99
C THR A 158 -3.75 2.78 15.12
N ILE A 159 -2.82 2.10 14.47
CA ILE A 159 -1.81 2.74 13.64
C ILE A 159 -1.77 2.18 12.22
N SER A 160 -1.30 3.02 11.30
CA SER A 160 -0.74 2.62 10.01
C SER A 160 0.73 3.04 9.96
N VAL A 161 1.56 2.24 9.28
CA VAL A 161 2.98 2.54 9.11
C VAL A 161 3.32 2.57 7.64
N TYR A 162 4.04 3.59 7.24
CA TYR A 162 4.54 3.80 5.89
C TYR A 162 6.07 3.79 5.90
N VAL A 163 6.65 3.20 4.87
CA VAL A 163 8.11 3.29 4.61
C VAL A 163 8.29 3.86 3.22
N ASN A 164 8.92 5.04 3.13
CA ASN A 164 9.09 5.81 1.88
C ASN A 164 7.76 6.00 1.13
N ASP A 165 6.74 6.48 1.85
CA ASP A 165 5.36 6.70 1.40
C ASP A 165 4.57 5.42 1.07
N MET A 166 5.17 4.23 1.22
CA MET A 166 4.54 2.94 0.95
C MET A 166 3.90 2.38 2.21
N PRO A 167 2.62 1.98 2.21
CA PRO A 167 1.99 1.37 3.37
C PRO A 167 2.56 -0.04 3.60
N VAL A 168 3.11 -0.28 4.80
CA VAL A 168 3.63 -1.58 5.24
C VAL A 168 2.81 -2.19 6.37
N VAL A 169 2.08 -1.35 7.11
CA VAL A 169 1.07 -1.73 8.09
C VAL A 169 -0.16 -0.86 7.86
N SER A 170 -1.35 -1.47 7.83
CA SER A 170 -2.60 -0.74 7.67
C SER A 170 -3.54 -1.05 8.82
N ARG A 171 -3.95 0.00 9.55
CA ARG A 171 -5.01 -0.01 10.58
C ARG A 171 -4.90 -1.17 11.57
N ARG A 172 -3.74 -1.33 12.22
CA ARG A 172 -3.51 -2.37 13.22
C ARG A 172 -3.56 -1.77 14.61
N VAL A 173 -4.28 -2.45 15.50
CA VAL A 173 -4.37 -2.07 16.92
C VAL A 173 -3.04 -2.42 17.59
N LEU A 174 -2.51 -1.47 18.36
CA LEU A 174 -1.35 -1.68 19.23
C LEU A 174 -1.73 -2.54 20.43
N ALA A 175 -0.79 -3.34 20.89
CA ALA A 175 -0.98 -4.27 22.01
C ALA A 175 0.36 -4.56 22.71
N ALA A 176 0.33 -5.43 23.73
CA ALA A 176 1.54 -5.96 24.36
C ALA A 176 2.36 -6.85 23.39
N ARG A 177 1.70 -7.49 22.42
CA ARG A 177 2.40 -8.19 21.34
C ARG A 177 2.74 -7.22 20.22
N PRO A 178 4.00 -7.18 19.74
CA PRO A 178 4.42 -6.20 18.77
C PRO A 178 3.81 -6.42 17.37
N ILE A 179 3.62 -5.31 16.67
CA ILE A 179 3.53 -5.30 15.22
C ILE A 179 4.95 -5.22 14.70
N THR A 180 5.43 -6.25 14.02
CA THR A 180 6.81 -6.34 13.52
C THR A 180 6.85 -6.09 12.02
N ILE A 181 7.76 -5.21 11.59
CA ILE A 181 8.11 -5.00 10.18
C ILE A 181 9.63 -5.09 9.99
N PHE A 182 10.04 -5.35 8.75
CA PHE A 182 11.44 -5.36 8.35
C PHE A 182 11.68 -4.28 7.30
N VAL A 183 12.73 -3.50 7.49
CA VAL A 183 13.16 -2.44 6.58
C VAL A 183 14.58 -2.74 6.11
N ARG A 184 14.76 -2.82 4.79
CA ARG A 184 16.08 -2.97 4.20
C ARG A 184 16.67 -1.61 3.88
N ILE A 185 17.93 -1.42 4.28
CA ILE A 185 18.72 -0.22 3.99
C ILE A 185 20.13 -0.65 3.59
N ASP A 186 20.68 -0.06 2.53
CA ASP A 186 22.03 -0.35 2.04
C ASP A 186 22.57 0.86 1.25
N PHE A 187 23.76 0.71 0.68
CA PHE A 187 24.40 1.79 -0.08
C PHE A 187 23.61 2.21 -1.35
N THR A 188 22.74 1.34 -1.88
CA THR A 188 21.88 1.67 -3.04
C THR A 188 20.64 2.44 -2.64
N LYS A 189 20.20 2.25 -1.38
CA LYS A 189 19.08 2.95 -0.75
C LYS A 189 19.50 3.43 0.64
N PRO A 190 20.41 4.44 0.70
CA PRO A 190 21.09 4.83 1.94
C PRO A 190 20.20 5.60 2.91
N ARG A 191 18.97 5.94 2.52
CA ARG A 191 17.99 6.65 3.36
C ARG A 191 16.66 5.95 3.27
N GLN A 192 16.06 5.70 4.45
CA GLN A 192 14.71 5.19 4.58
C GLN A 192 13.94 6.06 5.55
N GLU A 193 12.70 6.39 5.22
CA GLU A 193 11.81 7.16 6.10
C GLU A 193 10.63 6.31 6.49
N MET A 194 10.47 6.09 7.80
CA MET A 194 9.33 5.42 8.39
C MET A 194 8.42 6.48 9.01
N ILE A 195 7.12 6.42 8.65
CA ILE A 195 6.10 7.32 9.17
C ILE A 195 5.02 6.50 9.87
N MET A 196 4.76 6.82 11.13
CA MET A 196 3.62 6.30 11.88
C MET A 196 2.46 7.29 11.83
N VAL A 197 1.30 6.79 11.43
CA VAL A 197 0.02 7.49 11.40
C VAL A 197 -0.89 6.90 12.44
N GLY A 198 -1.38 7.72 13.38
CA GLY A 198 -2.47 7.37 14.27
C GLY A 198 -3.79 7.41 13.50
N GLU A 199 -4.48 6.30 13.43
CA GLU A 199 -5.78 6.14 12.75
C GLU A 199 -6.97 6.53 13.63
N ASN A 200 -6.73 6.55 14.94
CA ASN A 200 -7.63 7.02 15.97
C ASN A 200 -6.80 7.71 17.07
N LEU A 201 -7.45 8.21 18.09
CA LEU A 201 -6.79 8.84 19.25
C LEU A 201 -6.77 7.96 20.50
N GLY A 202 -7.19 6.68 20.36
CA GLY A 202 -7.41 5.82 21.52
C GLY A 202 -8.47 6.36 22.47
N SER A 203 -8.54 5.83 23.66
CA SER A 203 -9.33 6.44 24.76
C SER A 203 -8.56 7.51 25.53
N ILE A 204 -7.24 7.58 25.33
CA ILE A 204 -6.33 8.55 25.97
C ILE A 204 -5.48 9.25 24.90
N PRO A 205 -5.96 10.37 24.30
CA PRO A 205 -5.18 11.12 23.30
C PRO A 205 -3.86 11.66 23.85
N PRO A 206 -2.83 11.79 22.97
CA PRO A 206 -2.75 11.41 21.56
C PRO A 206 -2.45 9.92 21.35
N ASN A 207 -2.58 9.41 20.11
CA ASN A 207 -2.12 8.07 19.75
C ASN A 207 -0.60 7.95 19.94
N THR A 208 -0.16 6.99 20.74
CA THR A 208 1.25 6.81 21.10
C THR A 208 1.72 5.37 20.90
N ALA A 209 2.97 5.23 20.46
CA ALA A 209 3.60 3.94 20.29
C ALA A 209 5.05 3.95 20.81
N LEU A 210 5.48 2.83 21.34
CA LEU A 210 6.90 2.54 21.55
C LEU A 210 7.41 1.71 20.38
N MET A 211 8.32 2.25 19.59
CA MET A 211 9.03 1.51 18.56
C MET A 211 10.40 1.06 19.04
N ILE A 212 10.66 -0.24 18.96
CA ILE A 212 11.97 -0.83 19.17
C ILE A 212 12.60 -1.07 17.80
N VAL A 213 13.75 -0.45 17.56
CA VAL A 213 14.57 -0.68 16.37
C VAL A 213 15.70 -1.64 16.74
N ASN A 214 15.75 -2.78 16.09
CA ASN A 214 16.85 -3.74 16.20
C ASN A 214 17.67 -3.68 14.90
N ALA A 215 18.94 -3.34 15.03
CA ALA A 215 19.91 -3.21 13.96
C ALA A 215 21.14 -4.01 14.33
N ASP A 216 21.16 -5.30 13.97
CA ASP A 216 22.11 -6.32 14.43
C ASP A 216 22.22 -6.34 15.97
N ASP A 217 23.38 -5.96 16.53
CA ASP A 217 23.64 -5.89 17.97
C ASP A 217 23.15 -4.59 18.63
N LYS A 218 22.76 -3.60 17.84
CA LYS A 218 22.28 -2.29 18.34
C LYS A 218 20.76 -2.29 18.49
N ARG A 219 20.31 -1.70 19.61
CA ARG A 219 18.89 -1.56 19.89
C ARG A 219 18.57 -0.13 20.30
N TYR A 220 17.53 0.44 19.64
CA TYR A 220 17.07 1.80 19.92
C TYR A 220 15.61 1.76 20.34
N GLN A 221 15.26 2.62 21.31
CA GLN A 221 13.87 2.87 21.70
C GLN A 221 13.45 4.24 21.19
N VAL A 222 12.30 4.33 20.55
CA VAL A 222 11.77 5.57 20.01
C VAL A 222 10.30 5.66 20.39
N TYR A 223 9.93 6.73 21.10
CA TYR A 223 8.55 7.04 21.41
C TYR A 223 7.96 7.85 20.26
N LEU A 224 6.84 7.40 19.73
CA LEU A 224 6.17 7.99 18.59
C LEU A 224 4.81 8.53 19.04
N THR A 225 4.45 9.71 18.54
CA THR A 225 3.16 10.35 18.81
C THR A 225 2.56 10.83 17.50
N SER A 226 1.31 10.49 17.27
CA SER A 226 0.54 10.95 16.10
C SER A 226 -0.85 11.39 16.51
N ASP A 227 -1.35 12.43 15.86
CA ASP A 227 -2.69 12.96 16.07
C ASP A 227 -3.31 13.45 14.74
N ASN A 228 -4.42 14.17 14.80
CA ASN A 228 -5.09 14.70 13.61
C ASN A 228 -4.31 15.80 12.86
N LYS A 229 -3.21 16.31 13.43
CA LYS A 229 -2.40 17.41 12.86
C LYS A 229 -1.00 16.99 12.47
N LYS A 230 -0.47 15.95 13.08
CA LYS A 230 0.91 15.49 12.85
C LYS A 230 1.04 13.96 12.84
N ASN A 231 2.02 13.50 12.08
CA ASN A 231 2.48 12.11 12.05
C ASN A 231 3.93 12.05 12.52
N ALA A 232 4.29 10.99 13.24
CA ALA A 232 5.66 10.77 13.68
C ALA A 232 6.50 10.15 12.55
N MET A 233 7.68 10.72 12.31
CA MET A 233 8.63 10.20 11.32
C MET A 233 9.95 9.82 11.98
N VAL A 234 10.51 8.68 11.59
CA VAL A 234 11.88 8.27 11.93
C VAL A 234 12.65 8.03 10.64
N ARG A 235 13.86 8.59 10.58
CA ARG A 235 14.74 8.47 9.44
C ARG A 235 15.89 7.54 9.77
N PHE A 236 16.15 6.57 8.90
CA PHE A 236 17.31 5.70 8.96
C PHE A 236 18.30 6.12 7.88
N ILE A 237 19.57 6.24 8.25
CA ILE A 237 20.67 6.59 7.34
C ILE A 237 21.70 5.44 7.40
N TYR A 238 22.01 4.89 6.23
CA TYR A 238 23.09 3.92 6.12
C TYR A 238 24.44 4.62 6.18
N GLU A 239 25.26 4.23 7.13
CA GLU A 239 26.67 4.61 7.21
C GLU A 239 27.52 3.36 7.03
N LYS A 240 28.45 3.40 6.06
CA LYS A 240 29.37 2.28 5.82
C LYS A 240 30.14 1.97 7.11
N PRO A 241 30.25 0.70 7.50
CA PRO A 241 31.12 0.33 8.62
C PRO A 241 32.54 0.86 8.40
N LYS A 242 33.14 1.37 9.51
CA LYS A 242 34.53 1.83 9.48
C LYS A 242 35.48 0.64 9.45
#